data_725e4e7efa95f64b5b7c56f8f371ee85
#
_entry.id   725e4e7efa95f64b5b7c56f8f371ee85
#
_cell.length_a   1.000
_cell.length_b   1.000
_cell.length_c   1.000
_cell.angle_alpha   90.00
_cell.angle_beta   90.00
_cell.angle_gamma   90.00
#
_symmetry.space_group_name_H-M   'P 1'
#
loop_
_entity.id
_entity.type
_entity.pdbx_description
1 polymer ?
#
loop_
_entity_poly.entity_id
_entity_poly.type
_entity_poly.pdbx_seq_one_letter_code
_entity_poly.pdbx_strand_id
1 'polypeptide(L)'
;MSKSVVVVGAGLAGLTCAIYLQRNGLQVTVLEASDRVGGRVKTDNVNGFRFDHGFQVINPNYSEIKRLNALANIEFKEIFTNLRIIEESGELRIGLSHLSKTLSIGSISEKIALTKFLAIKPKSKTLGEASQSFKSIYTRALSPFLRGVFLTDPNLIRADIAREVLRSFVLGRPGVPANGVGEMSESLADHLVDVKLGAQVDEVKQGSVHGNFGKISCDAVVVATDLTTAAQMLDLGVIPKVLSSTTWYHATSSELEANNYLALDSTSPLVNSLVISKVSAEYAPAGVNLVSSTSLAPISESEVRKELSKLWRCDTRNWELAARYEIKASLPFRNELLELNRNPKISEGIYVAGDHRNVPSQNGAMRSGRLAALALI
;
A
#
# COMPACT_ATOMS: atom_id res chain seq x y z
N MET A 1 -25.91 -23.80 -17.22
CA MET A 1 -24.96 -22.78 -17.69
C MET A 1 -24.20 -22.27 -16.48
N SER A 2 -22.89 -22.03 -16.61
CA SER A 2 -22.11 -21.41 -15.50
C SER A 2 -22.57 -19.97 -15.30
N LYS A 3 -22.65 -19.56 -14.04
CA LYS A 3 -23.04 -18.20 -13.65
C LYS A 3 -22.02 -17.19 -14.19
N SER A 4 -22.49 -16.11 -14.82
CA SER A 4 -21.67 -15.02 -15.37
C SER A 4 -21.50 -13.89 -14.37
N VAL A 5 -20.27 -13.43 -14.18
CA VAL A 5 -19.95 -12.38 -13.21
C VAL A 5 -19.08 -11.31 -13.87
N VAL A 6 -19.47 -10.06 -13.70
CA VAL A 6 -18.65 -8.90 -14.06
C VAL A 6 -17.95 -8.35 -12.81
N VAL A 7 -16.63 -8.21 -12.89
CA VAL A 7 -15.83 -7.53 -11.86
C VAL A 7 -15.39 -6.18 -12.42
N VAL A 8 -15.79 -5.09 -11.75
CA VAL A 8 -15.48 -3.71 -12.15
C VAL A 8 -14.26 -3.23 -11.39
N GLY A 9 -13.16 -3.02 -12.10
CA GLY A 9 -11.85 -2.62 -11.58
C GLY A 9 -10.86 -3.78 -11.47
N ALA A 10 -9.70 -3.63 -12.09
CA ALA A 10 -8.57 -4.59 -12.09
C ALA A 10 -7.48 -4.22 -11.08
N GLY A 11 -7.83 -3.62 -9.94
CA GLY A 11 -6.95 -3.50 -8.78
C GLY A 11 -6.82 -4.82 -8.02
N LEU A 12 -5.98 -4.89 -6.98
CA LEU A 12 -5.74 -6.13 -6.22
C LEU A 12 -7.01 -6.81 -5.70
N ALA A 13 -8.03 -6.03 -5.32
CA ALA A 13 -9.30 -6.57 -4.86
C ALA A 13 -10.08 -7.27 -6.00
N GLY A 14 -10.17 -6.60 -7.15
CA GLY A 14 -10.87 -7.14 -8.33
C GLY A 14 -10.17 -8.35 -8.91
N LEU A 15 -8.84 -8.28 -9.12
CA LEU A 15 -8.04 -9.40 -9.60
C LEU A 15 -8.17 -10.62 -8.68
N THR A 16 -8.04 -10.43 -7.37
CA THR A 16 -8.22 -11.51 -6.39
C THR A 16 -9.63 -12.10 -6.47
N CYS A 17 -10.67 -11.27 -6.52
CA CYS A 17 -12.05 -11.72 -6.63
C CYS A 17 -12.24 -12.54 -7.89
N ALA A 18 -11.81 -12.04 -9.04
CA ALA A 18 -11.94 -12.71 -10.32
C ALA A 18 -11.23 -14.08 -10.35
N ILE A 19 -10.01 -14.18 -9.82
CA ILE A 19 -9.27 -15.45 -9.72
C ILE A 19 -10.05 -16.48 -8.89
N TYR A 20 -10.60 -16.08 -7.73
CA TYR A 20 -11.39 -17.01 -6.91
C TYR A 20 -12.68 -17.45 -7.59
N LEU A 21 -13.41 -16.56 -8.25
CA LEU A 21 -14.61 -16.88 -9.00
C LEU A 21 -14.31 -17.83 -10.17
N GLN A 22 -13.29 -17.52 -10.98
CA GLN A 22 -12.87 -18.35 -12.12
C GLN A 22 -12.43 -19.75 -11.67
N ARG A 23 -11.65 -19.86 -10.57
CA ARG A 23 -11.24 -21.15 -9.99
C ARG A 23 -12.42 -22.00 -9.50
N ASN A 24 -13.57 -21.38 -9.23
CA ASN A 24 -14.80 -22.06 -8.86
C ASN A 24 -15.76 -22.27 -10.05
N GLY A 25 -15.28 -22.14 -11.27
CA GLY A 25 -16.02 -22.50 -12.50
C GLY A 25 -17.02 -21.45 -12.98
N LEU A 26 -16.97 -20.21 -12.46
CA LEU A 26 -17.81 -19.11 -12.95
C LEU A 26 -17.18 -18.48 -14.19
N GLN A 27 -18.03 -17.94 -15.07
CA GLN A 27 -17.58 -17.10 -16.19
C GLN A 27 -17.35 -15.68 -15.69
N VAL A 28 -16.11 -15.21 -15.75
CA VAL A 28 -15.72 -13.92 -15.16
C VAL A 28 -15.17 -13.00 -16.24
N THR A 29 -15.71 -11.79 -16.34
CA THR A 29 -15.17 -10.69 -17.13
C THR A 29 -14.72 -9.60 -16.18
N VAL A 30 -13.45 -9.18 -16.24
CA VAL A 30 -12.92 -8.03 -15.51
C VAL A 30 -12.92 -6.81 -16.44
N LEU A 31 -13.52 -5.70 -15.98
CA LEU A 31 -13.56 -4.43 -16.72
C LEU A 31 -12.67 -3.40 -15.98
N GLU A 32 -11.67 -2.90 -16.66
CA GLU A 32 -10.74 -1.88 -16.13
C GLU A 32 -10.80 -0.64 -17.02
N ALA A 33 -10.99 0.51 -16.39
CA ALA A 33 -11.12 1.79 -17.10
C ALA A 33 -9.78 2.29 -17.69
N SER A 34 -8.66 1.96 -17.06
CA SER A 34 -7.33 2.35 -17.53
C SER A 34 -6.78 1.40 -18.61
N ASP A 35 -5.63 1.76 -19.13
CA ASP A 35 -4.89 1.00 -20.15
C ASP A 35 -4.12 -0.22 -19.60
N ARG A 36 -4.18 -0.44 -18.27
CA ARG A 36 -3.46 -1.53 -17.60
C ARG A 36 -4.09 -1.89 -16.24
N VAL A 37 -3.76 -3.07 -15.74
CA VAL A 37 -4.19 -3.57 -14.43
C VAL A 37 -3.41 -2.94 -13.27
N GLY A 38 -3.84 -3.20 -12.03
CA GLY A 38 -3.13 -2.88 -10.79
C GLY A 38 -3.77 -1.76 -9.97
N GLY A 39 -4.54 -0.88 -10.59
CA GLY A 39 -5.14 0.26 -9.90
C GLY A 39 -4.07 1.16 -9.27
N ARG A 40 -3.96 1.15 -7.93
CA ARG A 40 -2.90 1.88 -7.19
C ARG A 40 -1.56 1.13 -7.15
N VAL A 41 -1.54 -0.17 -7.39
CA VAL A 41 -0.32 -1.01 -7.38
C VAL A 41 0.15 -1.18 -8.81
N LYS A 42 0.81 -0.16 -9.33
CA LYS A 42 1.32 -0.11 -10.71
C LYS A 42 2.62 0.67 -10.80
N THR A 43 3.39 0.43 -11.86
CA THR A 43 4.71 1.03 -12.12
C THR A 43 4.73 1.62 -13.52
N ASP A 44 5.23 2.84 -13.68
CA ASP A 44 5.51 3.44 -14.98
C ASP A 44 6.95 3.18 -15.40
N ASN A 45 7.16 2.83 -16.66
CA ASN A 45 8.48 2.69 -17.29
C ASN A 45 8.72 3.87 -18.21
N VAL A 46 9.62 4.77 -17.84
CA VAL A 46 9.89 6.00 -18.61
C VAL A 46 11.39 6.23 -18.68
N ASN A 47 11.96 6.28 -19.88
CA ASN A 47 13.37 6.60 -20.13
C ASN A 47 14.37 5.76 -19.30
N GLY A 48 14.08 4.48 -19.12
CA GLY A 48 14.92 3.56 -18.33
C GLY A 48 14.74 3.65 -16.82
N PHE A 49 13.85 4.52 -16.34
CA PHE A 49 13.42 4.56 -14.94
C PHE A 49 12.14 3.77 -14.74
N ARG A 50 11.98 3.24 -13.52
CA ARG A 50 10.71 2.68 -13.03
C ARG A 50 10.18 3.51 -11.88
N PHE A 51 8.94 3.95 -12.01
CA PHE A 51 8.26 4.80 -11.03
C PHE A 51 7.00 4.12 -10.53
N ASP A 52 7.01 3.69 -9.29
CA ASP A 52 5.81 3.18 -8.64
C ASP A 52 4.83 4.32 -8.34
N HIS A 53 3.54 4.07 -8.48
CA HIS A 53 2.49 5.03 -8.13
C HIS A 53 2.32 5.13 -6.62
N GLY A 54 3.16 5.93 -5.98
CA GLY A 54 3.30 6.03 -4.54
C GLY A 54 4.42 5.13 -4.00
N PHE A 55 5.00 5.51 -2.85
CA PHE A 55 5.94 4.62 -2.16
C PHE A 55 5.20 3.40 -1.61
N GLN A 56 5.48 2.25 -2.16
CA GLN A 56 4.81 1.00 -1.81
C GLN A 56 5.84 -0.07 -1.45
N VAL A 57 5.45 -0.91 -0.51
CA VAL A 57 6.23 -2.07 -0.08
C VAL A 57 5.29 -3.26 0.00
N ILE A 58 5.71 -4.38 -0.57
CA ILE A 58 4.97 -5.63 -0.52
C ILE A 58 5.55 -6.50 0.60
N ASN A 59 4.68 -7.07 1.41
CA ASN A 59 5.11 -8.05 2.41
C ASN A 59 4.78 -9.46 1.91
N PRO A 60 5.77 -10.29 1.54
CA PRO A 60 5.54 -11.64 1.01
C PRO A 60 4.87 -12.57 2.03
N ASN A 61 4.88 -12.21 3.32
CA ASN A 61 4.20 -12.95 4.38
C ASN A 61 2.70 -12.63 4.53
N TYR A 62 2.17 -11.71 3.74
CA TYR A 62 0.73 -11.48 3.69
C TYR A 62 -0.02 -12.75 3.30
N SER A 63 -1.09 -13.03 4.05
CA SER A 63 -1.84 -14.29 3.90
C SER A 63 -2.43 -14.46 2.51
N GLU A 64 -2.90 -13.40 1.89
CA GLU A 64 -3.53 -13.47 0.57
C GLU A 64 -2.49 -13.59 -0.55
N ILE A 65 -1.32 -12.97 -0.40
CA ILE A 65 -0.17 -13.13 -1.31
C ILE A 65 0.27 -14.60 -1.35
N LYS A 66 0.40 -15.23 -0.16
CA LYS A 66 0.74 -16.66 -0.06
C LYS A 66 -0.35 -17.57 -0.64
N ARG A 67 -1.64 -17.28 -0.38
CA ARG A 67 -2.77 -18.08 -0.89
C ARG A 67 -2.84 -18.12 -2.42
N LEU A 68 -2.56 -17.00 -3.05
CA LEU A 68 -2.58 -16.87 -4.51
C LEU A 68 -1.22 -17.17 -5.15
N ASN A 69 -0.17 -17.28 -4.34
CA ASN A 69 1.22 -17.35 -4.82
C ASN A 69 1.57 -16.15 -5.71
N ALA A 70 1.12 -14.96 -5.33
CA ALA A 70 1.10 -13.76 -6.16
C ALA A 70 2.49 -13.20 -6.50
N LEU A 71 3.54 -13.72 -5.88
CA LEU A 71 4.95 -13.39 -6.16
C LEU A 71 5.70 -14.57 -6.82
N ALA A 72 4.99 -15.58 -7.32
CA ALA A 72 5.62 -16.66 -8.05
C ALA A 72 6.31 -16.15 -9.30
N ASN A 73 7.52 -16.60 -9.52
CA ASN A 73 8.36 -16.22 -10.66
C ASN A 73 8.71 -14.72 -10.76
N ILE A 74 8.46 -13.95 -9.68
CA ILE A 74 8.85 -12.54 -9.58
C ILE A 74 10.16 -12.46 -8.80
N GLU A 75 11.17 -11.81 -9.37
CA GLU A 75 12.40 -11.50 -8.65
C GLU A 75 12.08 -10.44 -7.59
N PHE A 76 12.22 -10.81 -6.31
CA PHE A 76 11.83 -9.98 -5.18
C PHE A 76 13.05 -9.46 -4.42
N LYS A 77 13.12 -8.15 -4.22
CA LYS A 77 14.20 -7.45 -3.50
C LYS A 77 13.70 -6.99 -2.14
N GLU A 78 14.31 -7.52 -1.07
CA GLU A 78 13.99 -7.08 0.29
C GLU A 78 14.42 -5.62 0.50
N ILE A 79 13.51 -4.81 1.03
CA ILE A 79 13.78 -3.44 1.46
C ILE A 79 14.12 -3.44 2.94
N PHE A 80 15.00 -2.56 3.30
CA PHE A 80 15.42 -2.18 4.64
C PHE A 80 15.53 -3.30 5.68
N THR A 81 16.74 -3.68 5.91
CA THR A 81 17.13 -4.28 7.19
C THR A 81 17.31 -3.21 8.28
N ASN A 82 17.29 -1.92 7.92
CA ASN A 82 17.60 -0.80 8.81
C ASN A 82 16.74 0.44 8.55
N LEU A 83 16.37 1.12 9.64
CA LEU A 83 15.78 2.45 9.64
C LEU A 83 16.82 3.48 10.06
N ARG A 84 16.79 4.64 9.43
CA ARG A 84 17.54 5.82 9.81
C ARG A 84 16.55 6.93 10.17
N ILE A 85 16.48 7.30 11.44
CA ILE A 85 15.53 8.28 11.94
C ILE A 85 16.29 9.51 12.37
N ILE A 86 15.98 10.66 11.80
CA ILE A 86 16.50 11.94 12.22
C ILE A 86 15.65 12.45 13.38
N GLU A 87 16.30 12.77 14.50
CA GLU A 87 15.72 13.36 15.70
C GLU A 87 16.38 14.71 15.94
N GLU A 88 15.77 15.60 16.74
CA GLU A 88 16.37 16.87 17.15
C GLU A 88 17.71 16.67 17.86
N SER A 89 17.86 15.59 18.62
CA SER A 89 19.07 15.22 19.35
C SER A 89 20.14 14.52 18.49
N GLY A 90 19.88 14.26 17.23
CA GLY A 90 20.82 13.58 16.33
C GLY A 90 20.18 12.53 15.43
N GLU A 91 20.82 11.40 15.29
CA GLU A 91 20.41 10.31 14.40
C GLU A 91 20.29 8.98 15.14
N LEU A 92 19.16 8.31 14.97
CA LEU A 92 18.90 6.98 15.46
C LEU A 92 18.92 5.98 14.31
N ARG A 93 19.83 4.98 14.38
CA ARG A 93 19.87 3.86 13.43
C ARG A 93 19.34 2.60 14.10
N ILE A 94 18.33 1.99 13.52
CA ILE A 94 17.64 0.80 14.05
C ILE A 94 17.73 -0.31 13.00
N GLY A 95 18.04 -1.52 13.42
CA GLY A 95 18.05 -2.70 12.55
C GLY A 95 19.07 -3.75 12.98
N LEU A 96 19.17 -4.81 12.21
CA LEU A 96 20.05 -5.95 12.54
C LEU A 96 21.54 -5.55 12.61
N SER A 97 21.99 -4.65 11.73
CA SER A 97 23.36 -4.12 11.73
C SER A 97 23.64 -3.14 12.88
N HIS A 98 22.62 -2.69 13.62
CA HIS A 98 22.70 -1.77 14.72
C HIS A 98 22.01 -2.31 15.99
N LEU A 99 22.17 -3.59 16.26
CA LEU A 99 21.42 -4.31 17.30
C LEU A 99 21.57 -3.68 18.70
N SER A 100 22.77 -3.23 19.08
CA SER A 100 23.01 -2.56 20.35
C SER A 100 22.20 -1.27 20.51
N LYS A 101 22.15 -0.43 19.46
CA LYS A 101 21.35 0.80 19.43
C LYS A 101 19.85 0.48 19.41
N THR A 102 19.45 -0.53 18.66
CA THR A 102 18.06 -1.01 18.62
C THR A 102 17.62 -1.47 20.03
N LEU A 103 18.47 -2.23 20.72
CA LEU A 103 18.20 -2.73 22.06
C LEU A 103 18.27 -1.63 23.14
N SER A 104 18.91 -0.50 22.90
CA SER A 104 18.97 0.63 23.84
C SER A 104 17.70 1.50 23.84
N ILE A 105 16.80 1.33 22.85
CA ILE A 105 15.56 2.13 22.80
C ILE A 105 14.57 1.58 23.81
N GLY A 106 14.11 2.47 24.69
CA GLY A 106 13.11 2.16 25.71
C GLY A 106 13.62 1.25 26.84
N SER A 107 12.86 1.19 27.89
CA SER A 107 13.12 0.34 29.06
C SER A 107 12.76 -1.13 28.80
N ILE A 108 13.19 -2.03 29.68
CA ILE A 108 12.80 -3.45 29.64
C ILE A 108 11.29 -3.61 29.77
N SER A 109 10.66 -2.81 30.64
CA SER A 109 9.19 -2.82 30.81
C SER A 109 8.46 -2.41 29.54
N GLU A 110 8.96 -1.41 28.79
CA GLU A 110 8.39 -1.00 27.52
C GLU A 110 8.53 -2.09 26.44
N LYS A 111 9.64 -2.82 26.40
CA LYS A 111 9.85 -3.94 25.47
C LYS A 111 8.90 -5.09 25.77
N ILE A 112 8.69 -5.41 27.04
CA ILE A 112 7.68 -6.41 27.47
C ILE A 112 6.28 -5.95 27.06
N ALA A 113 5.94 -4.68 27.29
CA ALA A 113 4.64 -4.12 26.92
C ALA A 113 4.40 -4.15 25.40
N LEU A 114 5.41 -3.79 24.57
CA LEU A 114 5.34 -3.90 23.12
C LEU A 114 5.18 -5.35 22.66
N THR A 115 5.95 -6.29 23.24
CA THR A 115 5.82 -7.71 22.94
C THR A 115 4.42 -8.21 23.27
N LYS A 116 3.85 -7.81 24.41
CA LYS A 116 2.48 -8.13 24.78
C LYS A 116 1.46 -7.53 23.82
N PHE A 117 1.65 -6.27 23.41
CA PHE A 117 0.81 -5.62 22.41
C PHE A 117 0.81 -6.38 21.08
N LEU A 118 1.97 -6.83 20.63
CA LEU A 118 2.10 -7.63 19.41
C LEU A 118 1.51 -9.05 19.55
N ALA A 119 1.60 -9.67 20.72
CA ALA A 119 1.12 -11.05 20.95
C ALA A 119 -0.40 -11.11 21.15
N ILE A 120 -0.99 -10.20 21.91
CA ILE A 120 -2.38 -10.24 22.37
C ILE A 120 -3.20 -9.13 21.69
N LYS A 121 -4.47 -9.42 21.35
CA LYS A 121 -5.38 -8.40 20.81
C LYS A 121 -5.51 -7.25 21.82
N PRO A 122 -5.26 -5.99 21.42
CA PRO A 122 -5.33 -4.86 22.33
C PRO A 122 -6.77 -4.61 22.78
N LYS A 123 -6.92 -4.14 24.03
CA LYS A 123 -8.19 -3.64 24.55
C LYS A 123 -8.38 -2.15 24.25
N SER A 124 -7.29 -1.44 24.03
CA SER A 124 -7.28 -0.02 23.66
C SER A 124 -7.96 0.20 22.31
N LYS A 125 -8.67 1.30 22.15
CA LYS A 125 -9.36 1.65 20.91
C LYS A 125 -8.36 2.13 19.86
N THR A 126 -7.43 3.02 20.28
CA THR A 126 -6.45 3.63 19.40
C THR A 126 -5.02 3.21 19.73
N LEU A 127 -4.11 3.38 18.75
CA LEU A 127 -2.69 3.15 18.96
C LEU A 127 -2.10 4.17 19.94
N GLY A 128 -2.58 5.41 19.93
CA GLY A 128 -2.17 6.43 20.90
C GLY A 128 -2.42 6.01 22.35
N GLU A 129 -3.57 5.38 22.64
CA GLU A 129 -3.85 4.80 23.95
C GLU A 129 -2.96 3.60 24.26
N ALA A 130 -2.84 2.67 23.32
CA ALA A 130 -2.03 1.45 23.50
C ALA A 130 -0.55 1.75 23.73
N SER A 131 -0.01 2.75 23.03
CA SER A 131 1.41 3.12 23.07
C SER A 131 1.89 3.73 24.38
N GLN A 132 0.99 4.17 25.25
CA GLN A 132 1.38 4.74 26.55
C GLN A 132 2.22 3.77 27.40
N SER A 133 2.01 2.46 27.23
CA SER A 133 2.78 1.43 27.94
C SER A 133 4.19 1.16 27.34
N PHE A 134 4.50 1.69 26.15
CA PHE A 134 5.81 1.60 25.47
C PHE A 134 6.16 2.93 24.78
N LYS A 135 5.94 4.03 25.49
CA LYS A 135 5.96 5.39 24.96
C LYS A 135 7.28 5.80 24.31
N SER A 136 8.42 5.48 24.91
CA SER A 136 9.74 5.87 24.36
C SER A 136 10.03 5.14 23.05
N ILE A 137 9.72 3.83 23.00
CA ILE A 137 9.86 3.03 21.76
C ILE A 137 8.91 3.58 20.69
N TYR A 138 7.68 3.90 21.08
CA TYR A 138 6.68 4.42 20.16
C TYR A 138 7.11 5.77 19.57
N THR A 139 7.45 6.75 20.39
CA THR A 139 7.74 8.11 19.91
C THR A 139 9.01 8.18 19.07
N ARG A 140 10.06 7.44 19.46
CA ARG A 140 11.35 7.49 18.80
C ARG A 140 11.48 6.60 17.57
N ALA A 141 10.78 5.48 17.53
CA ALA A 141 10.95 4.49 16.47
C ALA A 141 9.66 4.22 15.67
N LEU A 142 8.56 3.87 16.37
CA LEU A 142 7.36 3.38 15.70
C LEU A 142 6.54 4.50 15.09
N SER A 143 6.37 5.63 15.76
CA SER A 143 5.54 6.74 15.28
C SER A 143 6.07 7.36 13.98
N PRO A 144 7.37 7.70 13.83
CA PRO A 144 7.92 8.18 12.56
C PRO A 144 7.71 7.18 11.42
N PHE A 145 7.92 5.90 11.67
CA PHE A 145 7.71 4.84 10.68
C PHE A 145 6.24 4.70 10.30
N LEU A 146 5.35 4.59 11.29
CA LEU A 146 3.91 4.38 11.07
C LEU A 146 3.21 5.58 10.43
N ARG A 147 3.74 6.80 10.59
CA ARG A 147 3.23 7.98 9.91
C ARG A 147 3.30 7.79 8.38
N GLY A 148 4.37 7.21 7.87
CA GLY A 148 4.52 6.87 6.45
C GLY A 148 3.66 5.67 6.02
N VAL A 149 3.40 4.73 6.93
CA VAL A 149 2.57 3.54 6.64
C VAL A 149 1.07 3.89 6.60
N PHE A 150 0.59 4.71 7.55
CA PHE A 150 -0.83 5.07 7.66
C PHE A 150 -1.19 6.39 6.98
N LEU A 151 -0.21 7.13 6.48
CA LEU A 151 -0.37 8.43 5.82
C LEU A 151 -1.13 9.47 6.68
N THR A 152 -1.06 9.34 7.98
CA THR A 152 -1.72 10.20 8.98
C THR A 152 -1.03 10.08 10.33
N ASP A 153 -1.54 10.81 11.33
CA ASP A 153 -1.10 10.64 12.72
C ASP A 153 -1.42 9.21 13.21
N PRO A 154 -0.40 8.39 13.54
CA PRO A 154 -0.62 7.02 13.98
C PRO A 154 -1.42 6.90 15.27
N ASN A 155 -1.46 7.96 16.10
CA ASN A 155 -2.25 7.97 17.34
C ASN A 155 -3.75 7.75 17.09
N LEU A 156 -4.24 8.16 15.92
CA LEU A 156 -5.66 8.08 15.51
C LEU A 156 -6.05 6.70 14.96
N ILE A 157 -5.08 5.84 14.71
CA ILE A 157 -5.34 4.53 14.10
C ILE A 157 -5.84 3.54 15.14
N ARG A 158 -6.77 2.70 14.77
CA ARG A 158 -7.24 1.58 15.60
C ARG A 158 -6.08 0.70 16.05
N ALA A 159 -6.05 0.39 17.34
CA ALA A 159 -4.97 -0.40 17.93
C ALA A 159 -4.82 -1.80 17.33
N ASP A 160 -5.93 -2.45 16.96
CA ASP A 160 -5.93 -3.77 16.35
C ASP A 160 -5.36 -3.76 14.91
N ILE A 161 -5.65 -2.72 14.11
CA ILE A 161 -5.06 -2.50 12.79
C ILE A 161 -3.56 -2.26 12.91
N ALA A 162 -3.17 -1.33 13.79
CA ALA A 162 -1.75 -1.02 14.00
C ALA A 162 -0.95 -2.25 14.44
N ARG A 163 -1.53 -3.08 15.32
CA ARG A 163 -0.94 -4.35 15.73
C ARG A 163 -0.76 -5.31 14.55
N GLU A 164 -1.78 -5.49 13.71
CA GLU A 164 -1.71 -6.38 12.53
C GLU A 164 -0.59 -5.92 11.58
N VAL A 165 -0.52 -4.63 11.31
CA VAL A 165 0.50 -4.02 10.46
C VAL A 165 1.89 -4.20 11.07
N LEU A 166 2.11 -3.83 12.33
CA LEU A 166 3.40 -3.99 13.00
C LEU A 166 3.85 -5.44 13.03
N ARG A 167 2.95 -6.39 13.34
CA ARG A 167 3.27 -7.83 13.28
C ARG A 167 3.73 -8.23 11.88
N SER A 168 3.09 -7.73 10.85
CA SER A 168 3.45 -8.07 9.47
C SER A 168 4.86 -7.59 9.12
N PHE A 169 5.27 -6.42 9.62
CA PHE A 169 6.64 -5.91 9.43
C PHE A 169 7.68 -6.67 10.27
N VAL A 170 7.34 -7.03 11.51
CA VAL A 170 8.26 -7.78 12.40
C VAL A 170 8.49 -9.22 11.91
N LEU A 171 7.45 -9.87 11.40
CA LEU A 171 7.49 -11.28 10.97
C LEU A 171 7.77 -11.44 9.47
N GLY A 172 7.70 -10.36 8.73
CA GLY A 172 7.89 -10.34 7.27
C GLY A 172 9.22 -9.79 6.86
N ARG A 173 9.52 -9.94 5.58
CA ARG A 173 10.65 -9.32 4.91
C ARG A 173 10.10 -8.48 3.77
N PRO A 174 9.60 -7.26 4.10
CA PRO A 174 8.99 -6.40 3.09
C PRO A 174 9.99 -6.01 2.02
N GLY A 175 9.50 -5.85 0.81
CA GLY A 175 10.34 -5.54 -0.34
C GLY A 175 9.54 -5.07 -1.54
N VAL A 176 10.19 -5.08 -2.67
CA VAL A 176 9.59 -4.75 -3.97
C VAL A 176 9.98 -5.80 -5.02
N PRO A 177 9.15 -6.07 -6.01
CA PRO A 177 9.57 -6.74 -7.24
C PRO A 177 10.71 -5.96 -7.92
N ALA A 178 11.64 -6.67 -8.53
CA ALA A 178 12.80 -6.04 -9.15
C ALA A 178 12.43 -4.99 -10.21
N ASN A 179 11.34 -5.21 -10.94
CA ASN A 179 10.86 -4.31 -11.99
C ASN A 179 9.70 -3.40 -11.55
N GLY A 180 9.47 -3.25 -10.25
CA GLY A 180 8.44 -2.40 -9.69
C GLY A 180 7.22 -3.15 -9.15
N VAL A 181 6.45 -2.48 -8.30
CA VAL A 181 5.30 -3.10 -7.61
C VAL A 181 4.21 -3.59 -8.56
N GLY A 182 4.15 -3.04 -9.77
CA GLY A 182 3.19 -3.42 -10.81
C GLY A 182 3.28 -4.88 -11.22
N GLU A 183 4.50 -5.50 -11.20
CA GLU A 183 4.69 -6.91 -11.56
C GLU A 183 3.75 -7.86 -10.81
N MET A 184 3.44 -7.57 -9.53
CA MET A 184 2.52 -8.42 -8.77
C MET A 184 1.10 -8.35 -9.32
N SER A 185 0.64 -7.19 -9.75
CA SER A 185 -0.70 -7.02 -10.32
C SER A 185 -0.81 -7.66 -11.70
N GLU A 186 0.22 -7.53 -12.52
CA GLU A 186 0.35 -8.15 -13.83
C GLU A 186 0.35 -9.67 -13.71
N SER A 187 1.18 -10.23 -12.83
CA SER A 187 1.21 -11.67 -12.53
C SER A 187 -0.15 -12.21 -12.06
N LEU A 188 -0.91 -11.44 -11.27
CA LEU A 188 -2.28 -11.84 -10.90
C LEU A 188 -3.22 -11.84 -12.10
N ALA A 189 -3.10 -10.85 -12.99
CA ALA A 189 -3.94 -10.75 -14.17
C ALA A 189 -3.68 -11.88 -15.18
N ASP A 190 -2.45 -12.38 -15.28
CA ASP A 190 -2.08 -13.51 -16.15
C ASP A 190 -2.84 -14.82 -15.82
N HIS A 191 -3.42 -14.92 -14.63
CA HIS A 191 -4.27 -16.03 -14.25
C HIS A 191 -5.72 -15.93 -14.76
N LEU A 192 -6.10 -14.80 -15.37
CA LEU A 192 -7.47 -14.51 -15.79
C LEU A 192 -7.63 -14.66 -17.31
N VAL A 193 -8.80 -15.16 -17.72
CA VAL A 193 -9.10 -15.43 -19.14
C VAL A 193 -9.63 -14.19 -19.85
N ASP A 194 -10.43 -13.36 -19.17
CA ASP A 194 -11.12 -12.22 -19.79
C ASP A 194 -10.95 -10.94 -18.97
N VAL A 195 -9.95 -10.15 -19.33
CA VAL A 195 -9.68 -8.82 -18.77
C VAL A 195 -9.76 -7.79 -19.89
N LYS A 196 -10.69 -6.84 -19.78
CA LYS A 196 -10.91 -5.78 -20.77
C LYS A 196 -10.38 -4.47 -20.21
N LEU A 197 -9.32 -3.97 -20.80
CA LEU A 197 -8.73 -2.66 -20.51
C LEU A 197 -9.43 -1.55 -21.32
N GLY A 198 -9.37 -0.31 -20.85
CA GLY A 198 -10.07 0.82 -21.47
C GLY A 198 -11.59 0.72 -21.37
N ALA A 199 -12.11 -0.22 -20.57
CA ALA A 199 -13.53 -0.51 -20.40
C ALA A 199 -14.08 0.23 -19.16
N GLN A 200 -14.41 1.51 -19.33
CA GLN A 200 -14.97 2.31 -18.25
C GLN A 200 -16.44 1.94 -18.01
N VAL A 201 -16.76 1.59 -16.77
CA VAL A 201 -18.14 1.37 -16.31
C VAL A 201 -18.68 2.67 -15.73
N ASP A 202 -19.84 3.09 -16.23
CA ASP A 202 -20.52 4.33 -15.78
C ASP A 202 -21.69 3.99 -14.85
N GLU A 203 -22.35 2.84 -15.05
CA GLU A 203 -23.53 2.45 -14.28
C GLU A 203 -23.53 0.95 -13.99
N VAL A 204 -23.91 0.61 -12.76
CA VAL A 204 -24.10 -0.77 -12.28
C VAL A 204 -25.56 -0.96 -11.91
N LYS A 205 -26.19 -1.98 -12.50
CA LYS A 205 -27.56 -2.41 -12.20
C LYS A 205 -27.59 -3.90 -11.88
N GLN A 206 -28.65 -4.34 -11.21
CA GLN A 206 -28.91 -5.78 -11.09
C GLN A 206 -29.02 -6.40 -12.49
N GLY A 207 -28.18 -7.40 -12.75
CA GLY A 207 -28.18 -8.12 -14.01
C GLY A 207 -27.44 -7.45 -15.17
N SER A 208 -26.82 -6.27 -15.00
CA SER A 208 -26.03 -5.64 -16.06
C SER A 208 -25.11 -4.52 -15.60
N VAL A 209 -24.09 -4.24 -16.40
CA VAL A 209 -23.27 -3.03 -16.33
C VAL A 209 -23.34 -2.27 -17.64
N HIS A 210 -23.17 -0.93 -17.57
CA HIS A 210 -23.15 -0.03 -18.71
C HIS A 210 -21.91 0.82 -18.69
N GLY A 211 -21.36 1.15 -19.83
CA GLY A 211 -20.16 1.98 -19.96
C GLY A 211 -19.85 2.32 -21.41
N ASN A 212 -18.64 2.78 -21.68
CA ASN A 212 -18.16 3.15 -23.02
C ASN A 212 -18.19 1.97 -24.02
N PHE A 213 -18.33 0.74 -23.54
CA PHE A 213 -18.46 -0.49 -24.32
C PHE A 213 -19.93 -0.89 -24.59
N GLY A 214 -20.91 -0.09 -24.19
CA GLY A 214 -22.34 -0.38 -24.23
C GLY A 214 -22.81 -1.15 -22.99
N LYS A 215 -23.70 -2.14 -23.19
CA LYS A 215 -24.29 -2.96 -22.11
C LYS A 215 -23.71 -4.37 -22.11
N ILE A 216 -23.33 -4.85 -20.92
CA ILE A 216 -22.99 -6.26 -20.66
C ILE A 216 -23.99 -6.82 -19.64
N SER A 217 -24.70 -7.88 -20.00
CA SER A 217 -25.60 -8.62 -19.10
C SER A 217 -24.82 -9.67 -18.32
N CYS A 218 -25.14 -9.86 -17.04
CA CYS A 218 -24.48 -10.81 -16.15
C CYS A 218 -25.38 -11.21 -14.99
N ASP A 219 -25.11 -12.34 -14.34
CA ASP A 219 -25.87 -12.79 -13.17
C ASP A 219 -25.51 -12.05 -11.89
N ALA A 220 -24.27 -11.53 -11.81
CA ALA A 220 -23.81 -10.72 -10.68
C ALA A 220 -22.70 -9.73 -11.07
N VAL A 221 -22.60 -8.65 -10.30
CA VAL A 221 -21.56 -7.62 -10.43
C VAL A 221 -20.79 -7.48 -9.11
N VAL A 222 -19.48 -7.42 -9.19
CA VAL A 222 -18.61 -7.05 -8.06
C VAL A 222 -17.94 -5.71 -8.38
N VAL A 223 -18.30 -4.66 -7.66
CA VAL A 223 -17.63 -3.35 -7.76
C VAL A 223 -16.37 -3.38 -6.92
N ALA A 224 -15.22 -3.36 -7.57
CA ALA A 224 -13.89 -3.46 -6.95
C ALA A 224 -12.99 -2.25 -7.27
N THR A 225 -13.59 -1.10 -7.52
CA THR A 225 -12.93 0.18 -7.77
C THR A 225 -12.40 0.81 -6.47
N ASP A 226 -11.75 1.95 -6.57
CA ASP A 226 -11.44 2.77 -5.40
C ASP A 226 -12.70 3.21 -4.67
N LEU A 227 -12.54 3.65 -3.40
CA LEU A 227 -13.66 4.01 -2.54
C LEU A 227 -14.56 5.11 -3.14
N THR A 228 -13.96 6.12 -3.76
CA THR A 228 -14.71 7.27 -4.30
C THR A 228 -15.60 6.84 -5.46
N THR A 229 -15.03 6.09 -6.40
CA THR A 229 -15.74 5.53 -7.54
C THR A 229 -16.80 4.51 -7.10
N ALA A 230 -16.47 3.63 -6.16
CA ALA A 230 -17.44 2.67 -5.63
C ALA A 230 -18.64 3.36 -4.95
N ALA A 231 -18.40 4.46 -4.23
CA ALA A 231 -19.45 5.24 -3.58
C ALA A 231 -20.34 6.04 -4.54
N GLN A 232 -19.84 6.35 -5.72
CA GLN A 232 -20.64 6.95 -6.80
C GLN A 232 -21.56 5.93 -7.49
N MET A 233 -21.11 4.68 -7.57
CA MET A 233 -21.86 3.59 -8.23
C MET A 233 -22.85 2.88 -7.29
N LEU A 234 -22.55 2.86 -5.98
CA LEU A 234 -23.27 2.08 -4.97
C LEU A 234 -23.58 2.91 -3.74
N ASP A 235 -24.72 2.64 -3.09
CA ASP A 235 -24.96 3.12 -1.73
C ASP A 235 -24.12 2.31 -0.74
N LEU A 236 -23.01 2.88 -0.32
CA LEU A 236 -22.08 2.26 0.63
C LEU A 236 -22.37 2.62 2.09
N GLY A 237 -23.38 3.45 2.37
CA GLY A 237 -23.66 3.98 3.69
C GLY A 237 -22.51 4.89 4.16
N VAL A 238 -21.92 4.57 5.34
CA VAL A 238 -20.81 5.37 5.90
C VAL A 238 -19.56 5.24 5.05
N ILE A 239 -19.12 6.36 4.48
CA ILE A 239 -17.91 6.45 3.63
C ILE A 239 -16.77 7.01 4.48
N PRO A 240 -15.66 6.29 4.64
CA PRO A 240 -14.49 6.79 5.35
C PRO A 240 -13.82 7.93 4.57
N LYS A 241 -13.17 8.84 5.31
CA LYS A 241 -12.28 9.83 4.71
C LYS A 241 -11.18 9.12 3.91
N VAL A 242 -10.81 9.69 2.79
CA VAL A 242 -9.67 9.21 1.98
C VAL A 242 -8.46 10.09 2.27
N LEU A 243 -7.31 9.45 2.47
CA LEU A 243 -6.02 10.10 2.66
C LEU A 243 -5.30 10.23 1.32
N SER A 244 -4.50 11.27 1.20
CA SER A 244 -3.67 11.55 0.01
C SER A 244 -2.19 11.54 0.36
N SER A 245 -1.36 11.35 -0.64
CA SER A 245 0.09 11.49 -0.54
C SER A 245 0.68 11.95 -1.87
N THR A 246 1.85 12.56 -1.83
CA THR A 246 2.64 12.85 -3.03
C THR A 246 3.97 12.14 -2.94
N THR A 247 4.31 11.36 -3.96
CA THR A 247 5.61 10.71 -4.09
C THR A 247 6.45 11.44 -5.13
N TRP A 248 7.66 11.75 -4.76
CA TRP A 248 8.66 12.46 -5.52
C TRP A 248 9.81 11.53 -5.85
N TYR A 249 10.23 11.51 -7.10
CA TYR A 249 11.40 10.78 -7.55
C TYR A 249 12.47 11.75 -8.03
N HIS A 250 13.62 11.73 -7.37
CA HIS A 250 14.77 12.54 -7.77
C HIS A 250 15.88 11.63 -8.26
N ALA A 251 16.47 11.98 -9.39
CA ALA A 251 17.61 11.30 -9.97
C ALA A 251 18.91 12.08 -9.67
N THR A 252 19.99 11.37 -9.37
CA THR A 252 21.31 11.96 -9.13
C THR A 252 22.43 10.97 -9.43
N SER A 253 23.55 11.47 -9.92
CA SER A 253 24.82 10.72 -10.03
C SER A 253 25.70 10.84 -8.78
N SER A 254 25.31 11.67 -7.79
CA SER A 254 26.07 11.83 -6.56
C SER A 254 26.13 10.53 -5.77
N GLU A 255 27.27 10.25 -5.14
CA GLU A 255 27.37 9.19 -4.15
C GLU A 255 26.50 9.53 -2.93
N LEU A 256 25.65 8.58 -2.56
CA LEU A 256 24.80 8.68 -1.38
C LEU A 256 25.20 7.60 -0.38
N GLU A 257 25.20 7.95 0.91
CA GLU A 257 25.30 6.95 1.98
C GLU A 257 24.01 6.11 2.02
N ALA A 258 23.84 5.25 1.02
CA ALA A 258 22.62 4.51 0.77
C ALA A 258 22.84 3.02 1.04
N ASN A 259 22.90 2.64 2.30
CA ASN A 259 22.96 1.23 2.74
C ASN A 259 21.55 0.69 2.98
N ASN A 260 20.67 0.72 1.98
CA ASN A 260 19.29 0.22 2.06
C ASN A 260 18.51 0.74 3.29
N TYR A 261 18.78 1.98 3.70
CA TYR A 261 18.04 2.61 4.79
C TYR A 261 16.73 3.21 4.29
N LEU A 262 15.65 2.94 5.01
CA LEU A 262 14.51 3.82 4.96
C LEU A 262 14.81 5.00 5.89
N ALA A 263 15.00 6.17 5.29
CA ALA A 263 15.27 7.40 6.01
C ALA A 263 13.95 8.09 6.40
N LEU A 264 13.84 8.45 7.66
CA LEU A 264 12.66 9.06 8.30
C LEU A 264 13.11 10.32 9.05
N ASP A 265 12.26 11.34 9.06
CA ASP A 265 12.43 12.52 9.89
C ASP A 265 11.09 12.83 10.56
N SER A 266 11.06 12.82 11.88
CA SER A 266 9.84 13.08 12.67
C SER A 266 9.33 14.50 12.54
N THR A 267 10.19 15.44 12.16
CA THR A 267 9.90 16.88 12.06
C THR A 267 9.67 17.36 10.62
N SER A 268 10.08 16.55 9.64
CA SER A 268 9.96 16.89 8.22
C SER A 268 8.52 16.70 7.68
N PRO A 269 8.11 17.47 6.69
CA PRO A 269 6.93 17.19 5.89
C PRO A 269 7.07 15.89 5.07
N LEU A 270 8.30 15.40 4.82
CA LEU A 270 8.56 14.10 4.23
C LEU A 270 8.41 13.01 5.29
N VAL A 271 7.58 12.01 5.01
CA VAL A 271 7.36 10.89 5.93
C VAL A 271 8.31 9.73 5.71
N ASN A 272 8.92 9.65 4.54
CA ASN A 272 9.97 8.68 4.22
C ASN A 272 10.82 9.15 3.05
N SER A 273 12.02 8.60 2.95
CA SER A 273 12.86 8.66 1.75
C SER A 273 13.73 7.40 1.65
N LEU A 274 13.93 6.92 0.43
CA LEU A 274 14.70 5.71 0.13
C LEU A 274 15.41 5.87 -1.22
N VAL A 275 16.66 5.41 -1.34
CA VAL A 275 17.32 5.27 -2.63
C VAL A 275 16.88 3.93 -3.23
N ILE A 276 15.77 3.96 -3.98
CA ILE A 276 15.11 2.74 -4.47
C ILE A 276 15.99 1.96 -5.46
N SER A 277 16.83 2.64 -6.24
CA SER A 277 17.80 2.01 -7.14
C SER A 277 18.90 1.23 -6.42
N LYS A 278 19.11 1.45 -5.10
CA LYS A 278 19.98 0.61 -4.27
C LYS A 278 19.30 -0.65 -3.75
N VAL A 279 17.97 -0.68 -3.78
CA VAL A 279 17.19 -1.89 -3.49
C VAL A 279 17.14 -2.78 -4.74
N SER A 280 16.77 -2.20 -5.87
CA SER A 280 16.84 -2.87 -7.17
C SER A 280 17.47 -1.95 -8.23
N ALA A 281 18.53 -2.41 -8.86
CA ALA A 281 19.21 -1.68 -9.93
C ALA A 281 18.29 -1.41 -11.13
N GLU A 282 17.23 -2.19 -11.27
CA GLU A 282 16.26 -2.07 -12.36
C GLU A 282 15.42 -0.78 -12.30
N TYR A 283 15.41 -0.05 -11.16
CA TYR A 283 14.65 1.19 -11.01
C TYR A 283 15.27 2.41 -11.71
N ALA A 284 16.56 2.36 -12.08
CA ALA A 284 17.22 3.49 -12.73
C ALA A 284 18.29 3.03 -13.75
N PRO A 285 18.63 3.88 -14.70
CA PRO A 285 19.78 3.65 -15.57
C PRO A 285 21.09 3.46 -14.79
N ALA A 286 22.01 2.70 -15.34
CA ALA A 286 23.31 2.44 -14.71
C ALA A 286 24.05 3.74 -14.34
N GLY A 287 24.59 3.79 -13.13
CA GLY A 287 25.29 4.97 -12.60
C GLY A 287 24.40 6.08 -12.06
N VAL A 288 23.07 5.91 -12.07
CA VAL A 288 22.12 6.89 -11.53
C VAL A 288 21.47 6.36 -10.25
N ASN A 289 21.45 7.16 -9.20
CA ASN A 289 20.68 6.91 -8.01
C ASN A 289 19.27 7.51 -8.15
N LEU A 290 18.23 6.71 -7.95
CA LEU A 290 16.85 7.15 -7.90
C LEU A 290 16.38 7.19 -6.45
N VAL A 291 16.03 8.38 -5.97
CA VAL A 291 15.55 8.63 -4.61
C VAL A 291 14.05 8.81 -4.64
N SER A 292 13.32 7.91 -3.99
CA SER A 292 11.88 8.03 -3.74
C SER A 292 11.64 8.70 -2.40
N SER A 293 10.70 9.65 -2.34
CA SER A 293 10.32 10.38 -1.11
C SER A 293 8.84 10.65 -1.09
N THR A 294 8.22 10.65 0.10
CA THR A 294 6.77 10.86 0.22
C THR A 294 6.46 12.02 1.15
N SER A 295 5.57 12.91 0.72
CA SER A 295 4.96 13.97 1.52
C SER A 295 3.46 13.74 1.71
N LEU A 296 2.93 14.17 2.87
CA LEU A 296 1.49 14.12 3.17
C LEU A 296 0.80 15.47 2.98
N ALA A 297 1.56 16.56 3.05
CA ALA A 297 1.08 17.91 2.80
C ALA A 297 1.53 18.38 1.41
N PRO A 298 0.78 19.29 0.77
CA PRO A 298 1.26 19.99 -0.40
C PRO A 298 2.51 20.80 -0.05
N ILE A 299 3.62 20.51 -0.72
CA ILE A 299 4.89 21.24 -0.60
C ILE A 299 5.46 21.47 -1.98
N SER A 300 6.30 22.47 -2.13
CA SER A 300 6.99 22.75 -3.39
C SER A 300 8.18 21.79 -3.58
N GLU A 301 8.60 21.61 -4.82
CA GLU A 301 9.77 20.78 -5.14
C GLU A 301 11.06 21.34 -4.48
N SER A 302 11.19 22.67 -4.38
CA SER A 302 12.31 23.31 -3.69
C SER A 302 12.35 23.00 -2.19
N GLU A 303 11.19 22.91 -1.53
CA GLU A 303 11.09 22.47 -0.14
C GLU A 303 11.45 20.99 -0.01
N VAL A 304 10.99 20.14 -0.92
CA VAL A 304 11.39 18.72 -0.96
C VAL A 304 12.91 18.59 -1.05
N ARG A 305 13.58 19.30 -1.96
CA ARG A 305 15.04 19.27 -2.09
C ARG A 305 15.74 19.72 -0.81
N LYS A 306 15.23 20.77 -0.16
CA LYS A 306 15.77 21.25 1.11
C LYS A 306 15.70 20.17 2.20
N GLU A 307 14.56 19.50 2.29
CA GLU A 307 14.38 18.38 3.25
C GLU A 307 15.27 17.18 2.89
N LEU A 308 15.38 16.84 1.61
CA LEU A 308 16.28 15.78 1.14
C LEU A 308 17.75 16.10 1.42
N SER A 309 18.18 17.36 1.28
CA SER A 309 19.54 17.78 1.61
C SER A 309 19.87 17.53 3.08
N LYS A 310 18.93 17.84 3.99
CA LYS A 310 19.08 17.53 5.43
C LYS A 310 19.09 16.01 5.67
N LEU A 311 18.12 15.32 5.09
CA LEU A 311 17.92 13.90 5.31
C LEU A 311 19.08 13.06 4.80
N TRP A 312 19.64 13.38 3.62
CA TRP A 312 20.75 12.66 3.01
C TRP A 312 22.13 13.30 3.28
N ARG A 313 22.17 14.47 3.96
CA ARG A 313 23.40 15.22 4.30
C ARG A 313 24.28 15.49 3.09
N CYS A 314 23.67 15.90 1.99
CA CYS A 314 24.34 16.18 0.73
C CYS A 314 23.72 17.39 0.04
N ASP A 315 24.42 17.92 -0.95
CA ASP A 315 23.90 18.97 -1.82
C ASP A 315 22.93 18.40 -2.84
N THR A 316 21.68 18.85 -2.81
CA THR A 316 20.62 18.40 -3.70
C THR A 316 20.34 19.36 -4.85
N ARG A 317 21.14 20.44 -5.02
CA ARG A 317 20.90 21.46 -6.06
C ARG A 317 20.95 20.91 -7.48
N ASN A 318 21.77 19.89 -7.69
CA ASN A 318 21.98 19.23 -8.98
C ASN A 318 21.13 17.96 -9.15
N TRP A 319 20.21 17.68 -8.20
CA TRP A 319 19.29 16.56 -8.37
C TRP A 319 18.22 16.92 -9.40
N GLU A 320 17.83 15.99 -10.24
CA GLU A 320 16.78 16.15 -11.23
C GLU A 320 15.47 15.59 -10.72
N LEU A 321 14.37 16.34 -10.83
CA LEU A 321 13.03 15.81 -10.59
C LEU A 321 12.66 14.89 -11.76
N ALA A 322 12.78 13.59 -11.56
CA ALA A 322 12.49 12.58 -12.59
C ALA A 322 11.00 12.28 -12.71
N ALA A 323 10.26 12.27 -11.60
CA ALA A 323 8.80 12.10 -11.61
C ALA A 323 8.15 12.62 -10.32
N ARG A 324 6.84 12.94 -10.40
CA ARG A 324 5.99 13.30 -9.27
C ARG A 324 4.62 12.67 -9.43
N TYR A 325 4.19 11.96 -8.40
CA TYR A 325 2.86 11.32 -8.35
C TYR A 325 2.04 11.86 -7.20
N GLU A 326 0.98 12.57 -7.50
CA GLU A 326 -0.03 13.01 -6.54
C GLU A 326 -1.16 11.97 -6.48
N ILE A 327 -1.23 11.24 -5.39
CA ILE A 327 -2.21 10.19 -5.18
C ILE A 327 -3.33 10.72 -4.28
N LYS A 328 -4.41 11.18 -4.86
CA LYS A 328 -5.56 11.78 -4.15
C LYS A 328 -6.30 10.79 -3.27
N ALA A 329 -6.29 9.50 -3.63
CA ALA A 329 -6.97 8.41 -2.94
C ALA A 329 -5.98 7.30 -2.57
N SER A 330 -4.94 7.63 -1.79
CA SER A 330 -3.89 6.68 -1.40
C SER A 330 -4.41 5.61 -0.47
N LEU A 331 -5.16 5.98 0.57
CA LEU A 331 -5.58 5.05 1.62
C LEU A 331 -6.91 5.48 2.26
N PRO A 332 -7.89 4.58 2.48
CA PRO A 332 -9.05 4.87 3.31
C PRO A 332 -8.64 5.05 4.76
N PHE A 333 -9.07 6.14 5.40
CA PHE A 333 -8.82 6.36 6.82
C PHE A 333 -9.71 5.45 7.68
N ARG A 334 -9.11 4.72 8.61
CA ARG A 334 -9.80 3.82 9.52
C ARG A 334 -9.66 4.27 10.97
N ASN A 335 -10.72 4.84 11.47
CA ASN A 335 -10.92 5.12 12.90
C ASN A 335 -11.71 3.99 13.59
N GLU A 336 -12.01 4.17 14.86
CA GLU A 336 -12.73 3.21 15.70
C GLU A 336 -14.19 2.93 15.26
N LEU A 337 -14.79 3.82 14.46
CA LEU A 337 -16.21 3.77 14.12
C LEU A 337 -16.58 2.78 13.01
N LEU A 338 -15.58 2.28 12.27
CA LEU A 338 -15.84 1.46 11.11
C LEU A 338 -15.47 -0.01 11.35
N GLU A 339 -16.43 -0.90 11.15
CA GLU A 339 -16.21 -2.35 11.23
C GLU A 339 -15.22 -2.82 10.14
N LEU A 340 -14.39 -3.80 10.53
CA LEU A 340 -13.59 -4.57 9.60
C LEU A 340 -14.38 -5.75 9.05
N ASN A 341 -14.04 -6.22 7.85
CA ASN A 341 -14.73 -7.33 7.18
C ASN A 341 -16.22 -7.07 6.95
N ARG A 342 -16.58 -5.87 6.49
CA ARG A 342 -17.97 -5.53 6.16
C ARG A 342 -18.54 -6.49 5.13
N ASN A 343 -19.82 -6.83 5.25
CA ASN A 343 -20.52 -7.71 4.30
C ASN A 343 -20.31 -7.22 2.87
N PRO A 344 -19.78 -8.06 1.96
CA PRO A 344 -19.57 -7.65 0.58
C PRO A 344 -20.87 -7.52 -0.22
N LYS A 345 -21.95 -8.20 0.14
CA LYS A 345 -23.25 -8.11 -0.56
C LYS A 345 -23.91 -6.77 -0.22
N ILE A 346 -24.20 -5.97 -1.24
CA ILE A 346 -24.92 -4.69 -1.14
C ILE A 346 -26.40 -4.89 -1.38
N SER A 347 -26.74 -5.59 -2.47
CA SER A 347 -28.10 -5.97 -2.83
C SER A 347 -28.07 -7.27 -3.62
N GLU A 348 -29.23 -7.72 -4.11
CA GLU A 348 -29.29 -8.94 -4.91
C GLU A 348 -28.46 -8.78 -6.20
N GLY A 349 -27.52 -9.69 -6.42
CA GLY A 349 -26.62 -9.69 -7.56
C GLY A 349 -25.54 -8.59 -7.56
N ILE A 350 -25.46 -7.72 -6.53
CA ILE A 350 -24.47 -6.64 -6.45
C ILE A 350 -23.61 -6.79 -5.20
N TYR A 351 -22.30 -6.81 -5.43
CA TYR A 351 -21.27 -6.98 -4.40
C TYR A 351 -20.22 -5.87 -4.48
N VAL A 352 -19.47 -5.67 -3.42
CA VAL A 352 -18.40 -4.69 -3.35
C VAL A 352 -17.14 -5.28 -2.72
N ALA A 353 -15.99 -4.96 -3.28
CA ALA A 353 -14.68 -5.31 -2.76
C ALA A 353 -13.75 -4.09 -2.75
N GLY A 354 -12.72 -4.11 -1.90
CA GLY A 354 -11.74 -3.03 -1.78
C GLY A 354 -11.13 -2.96 -0.39
N ASP A 355 -10.01 -2.27 -0.25
CA ASP A 355 -9.35 -2.03 1.03
C ASP A 355 -10.22 -1.21 2.00
N HIS A 356 -11.18 -0.48 1.48
CA HIS A 356 -12.19 0.24 2.26
C HIS A 356 -13.23 -0.69 2.94
N ARG A 357 -13.24 -1.97 2.64
CA ARG A 357 -14.11 -2.99 3.27
C ARG A 357 -13.37 -3.81 4.32
N ASN A 358 -12.05 -3.69 4.39
CA ASN A 358 -11.17 -4.47 5.27
C ASN A 358 -10.10 -3.57 5.89
N VAL A 359 -8.96 -4.14 6.34
CA VAL A 359 -7.77 -3.37 6.73
C VAL A 359 -7.23 -2.62 5.51
N PRO A 360 -7.01 -1.30 5.58
CA PRO A 360 -6.44 -0.53 4.47
C PRO A 360 -5.01 -0.96 4.18
N SER A 361 -4.85 -1.90 3.28
CA SER A 361 -3.56 -2.48 2.87
C SER A 361 -3.75 -3.34 1.62
N GLN A 362 -2.66 -3.69 0.96
CA GLN A 362 -2.65 -4.64 -0.16
C GLN A 362 -3.30 -5.98 0.27
N ASN A 363 -2.90 -6.52 1.44
CA ASN A 363 -3.48 -7.74 1.98
C ASN A 363 -4.99 -7.61 2.25
N GLY A 364 -5.43 -6.47 2.78
CA GLY A 364 -6.86 -6.23 3.05
C GLY A 364 -7.68 -6.04 1.78
N ALA A 365 -7.11 -5.41 0.73
CA ALA A 365 -7.73 -5.34 -0.58
C ALA A 365 -7.96 -6.74 -1.17
N MET A 366 -6.90 -7.56 -1.22
CA MET A 366 -6.98 -8.95 -1.69
C MET A 366 -7.96 -9.78 -0.87
N ARG A 367 -7.91 -9.66 0.47
CA ARG A 367 -8.83 -10.35 1.38
C ARG A 367 -10.29 -9.96 1.13
N SER A 368 -10.55 -8.68 0.89
CA SER A 368 -11.89 -8.19 0.54
C SER A 368 -12.37 -8.79 -0.78
N GLY A 369 -11.51 -8.86 -1.79
CA GLY A 369 -11.82 -9.51 -3.07
C GLY A 369 -12.19 -10.99 -2.89
N ARG A 370 -11.39 -11.73 -2.11
CA ARG A 370 -11.68 -13.13 -1.78
C ARG A 370 -13.02 -13.29 -1.04
N LEU A 371 -13.30 -12.42 -0.06
CA LEU A 371 -14.57 -12.48 0.69
C LEU A 371 -15.78 -12.17 -0.21
N ALA A 372 -15.63 -11.24 -1.17
CA ALA A 372 -16.67 -10.96 -2.16
C ALA A 372 -16.94 -12.18 -3.07
N ALA A 373 -15.89 -12.83 -3.53
CA ALA A 373 -16.02 -14.06 -4.30
C ALA A 373 -16.73 -15.17 -3.51
N LEU A 374 -16.30 -15.42 -2.26
CA LEU A 374 -16.90 -16.45 -1.41
C LEU A 374 -18.37 -16.17 -1.04
N ALA A 375 -18.80 -14.92 -1.00
CA ALA A 375 -20.20 -14.56 -0.76
C ALA A 375 -21.10 -14.76 -2.00
N LEU A 376 -20.50 -14.97 -3.17
CA LEU A 376 -21.18 -15.10 -4.45
C LEU A 376 -21.27 -16.58 -4.90
N ILE A 377 -20.30 -17.40 -4.49
CA ILE A 377 -20.25 -18.85 -4.69
C ILE A 377 -21.23 -19.56 -3.77
#